data_044abb7689a4b4863c359b5d0ab87cc3
#
_entry.id   044abb7689a4b4863c359b5d0ab87cc3
#
_cell.length_a   1.000
_cell.length_b   1.000
_cell.length_c   1.000
_cell.angle_alpha   90.00
_cell.angle_beta   90.00
_cell.angle_gamma   90.00
#
_symmetry.space_group_name_H-M   'P 1'
#
loop_
_entity.id
_entity.type
_entity.pdbx_description
1 polymer ?
#
loop_
_entity_poly.entity_id
_entity_poly.type
_entity_poly.pdbx_seq_one_letter_code
_entity_poly.pdbx_strand_id
1 'polypeptide(L)'
;MLLAFRNGRILTDAGIESGRNLLVRDGIIEAVVSAREIVGADRTIDLEGMLLAPGFIDTQVNGGGGVLFNDEPSVEAIAAIGSAHRPFGTTAFLPTLISDDLSVVVRAIEAVRQAIERGVPGVLGIHIEGPFLSDERRGVHDASKLRTLDEDAMKMLITPTGGVTMVTLAPERTTPAIIRALSDAGVIVSAGHTNATFDELQPALDAGVRGFTHLFNAMSQLGNREPGAVGAALAHTESWAGLIVDGYHVHSEVLKIALRAKRRDRFMLVSDAMPSVGAEVKEFRIQGRLITVDGDRIVDDEGRLAGAHLDMAGAVRNTVNMLDVPLIEALRMASTFPAEFLRAGDRMGRIARGQRADLVAVDERLNVRGTWIGGREN
;
A
#
# COMPACT_ATOMS: atom_id res chain seq x y z
N MET A 1 -25.46 -13.10 10.06
CA MET A 1 -26.06 -11.73 10.12
C MET A 1 -26.05 -11.15 8.72
N LEU A 2 -27.24 -10.69 8.25
CA LEU A 2 -27.38 -10.00 6.96
C LEU A 2 -27.37 -8.49 7.17
N LEU A 3 -26.40 -7.81 6.57
CA LEU A 3 -26.26 -6.36 6.57
C LEU A 3 -26.66 -5.82 5.19
N ALA A 4 -27.42 -4.73 5.15
CA ALA A 4 -27.78 -4.05 3.90
C ALA A 4 -27.31 -2.60 3.91
N PHE A 5 -26.59 -2.18 2.87
CA PHE A 5 -26.26 -0.78 2.60
C PHE A 5 -27.25 -0.22 1.57
N ARG A 6 -27.89 0.90 1.87
CA ARG A 6 -28.98 1.47 1.05
C ARG A 6 -28.77 2.95 0.83
N ASN A 7 -29.56 3.51 -0.11
CA ASN A 7 -29.65 4.95 -0.35
C ASN A 7 -28.31 5.62 -0.72
N GLY A 8 -27.44 4.91 -1.43
CA GLY A 8 -26.16 5.41 -1.89
C GLY A 8 -25.87 5.07 -3.35
N ARG A 9 -24.67 5.43 -3.76
CA ARG A 9 -24.06 4.99 -5.02
C ARG A 9 -23.05 3.89 -4.70
N ILE A 10 -22.92 2.89 -5.54
CA ILE A 10 -22.03 1.75 -5.29
C ILE A 10 -21.05 1.62 -6.45
N LEU A 11 -19.74 1.57 -6.16
CA LEU A 11 -18.72 1.28 -7.15
C LEU A 11 -18.63 -0.24 -7.37
N THR A 12 -19.10 -0.68 -8.52
CA THR A 12 -19.00 -2.06 -9.01
C THR A 12 -17.99 -2.18 -10.16
N ASP A 13 -17.80 -3.36 -10.71
CA ASP A 13 -16.99 -3.55 -11.93
C ASP A 13 -17.57 -2.80 -13.14
N ALA A 14 -18.90 -2.62 -13.18
CA ALA A 14 -19.59 -1.87 -14.25
C ALA A 14 -19.43 -0.35 -14.11
N GLY A 15 -18.98 0.14 -12.97
CA GLY A 15 -18.85 1.56 -12.65
C GLY A 15 -19.62 1.98 -11.41
N ILE A 16 -19.92 3.28 -11.29
CA ILE A 16 -20.72 3.81 -10.17
C ILE A 16 -22.21 3.68 -10.51
N GLU A 17 -22.90 2.83 -9.77
CA GLU A 17 -24.32 2.56 -9.94
C GLU A 17 -25.15 3.22 -8.85
N SER A 18 -26.27 3.86 -9.25
CA SER A 18 -27.32 4.34 -8.35
C SER A 18 -28.53 3.41 -8.36
N GLY A 19 -29.39 3.51 -7.33
CA GLY A 19 -30.59 2.67 -7.23
C GLY A 19 -30.28 1.19 -6.96
N ARG A 20 -29.16 0.93 -6.31
CA ARG A 20 -28.72 -0.39 -5.86
C ARG A 20 -28.58 -0.44 -4.35
N ASN A 21 -28.74 -1.63 -3.80
CA ASN A 21 -28.40 -1.99 -2.41
C ASN A 21 -27.29 -3.04 -2.42
N LEU A 22 -26.35 -2.94 -1.49
CA LEU A 22 -25.36 -3.99 -1.23
C LEU A 22 -25.82 -4.85 -0.06
N LEU A 23 -25.78 -6.17 -0.25
CA LEU A 23 -26.07 -7.15 0.78
C LEU A 23 -24.76 -7.85 1.18
N VAL A 24 -24.53 -7.89 2.49
CA VAL A 24 -23.35 -8.53 3.10
C VAL A 24 -23.84 -9.57 4.11
N ARG A 25 -23.45 -10.83 3.94
CA ARG A 25 -23.73 -11.91 4.86
C ARG A 25 -22.45 -12.39 5.52
N ASP A 26 -22.41 -12.31 6.85
CA ASP A 26 -21.29 -12.80 7.67
C ASP A 26 -19.91 -12.31 7.19
N GLY A 27 -19.84 -11.03 6.78
CA GLY A 27 -18.62 -10.38 6.34
C GLY A 27 -18.25 -10.57 4.85
N ILE A 28 -19.08 -11.31 4.12
CA ILE A 28 -18.88 -11.59 2.68
C ILE A 28 -19.99 -10.90 1.87
N ILE A 29 -19.62 -10.33 0.75
CA ILE A 29 -20.57 -9.72 -0.20
C ILE A 29 -21.44 -10.81 -0.81
N GLU A 30 -22.74 -10.75 -0.55
CA GLU A 30 -23.71 -11.72 -1.05
C GLU A 30 -24.23 -11.31 -2.43
N ALA A 31 -24.63 -10.04 -2.57
CA ALA A 31 -25.16 -9.50 -3.84
C ALA A 31 -25.24 -7.98 -3.86
N VAL A 32 -25.24 -7.42 -5.07
CA VAL A 32 -25.70 -6.07 -5.36
C VAL A 32 -27.05 -6.19 -6.06
N VAL A 33 -28.12 -5.73 -5.39
CA VAL A 33 -29.50 -5.91 -5.82
C VAL A 33 -30.16 -4.57 -6.19
N SER A 34 -31.33 -4.61 -6.85
CA SER A 34 -32.10 -3.40 -7.09
C SER A 34 -32.57 -2.77 -5.77
N ALA A 35 -32.56 -1.45 -5.66
CA ALA A 35 -33.09 -0.73 -4.50
C ALA A 35 -34.61 -0.98 -4.27
N ARG A 36 -35.32 -1.43 -5.33
CA ARG A 36 -36.75 -1.81 -5.25
C ARG A 36 -36.98 -3.20 -4.65
N GLU A 37 -35.94 -4.00 -4.58
CA GLU A 37 -36.01 -5.34 -3.97
C GLU A 37 -36.12 -5.20 -2.46
N ILE A 38 -37.20 -5.77 -1.90
CA ILE A 38 -37.45 -5.77 -0.46
C ILE A 38 -36.67 -6.95 0.12
N VAL A 39 -35.55 -6.65 0.80
CA VAL A 39 -34.76 -7.64 1.51
C VAL A 39 -34.85 -7.37 3.01
N GLY A 40 -35.28 -8.36 3.76
CA GLY A 40 -35.24 -8.33 5.23
C GLY A 40 -33.79 -8.49 5.70
N ALA A 41 -33.15 -7.40 6.13
CA ALA A 41 -31.81 -7.43 6.70
C ALA A 41 -31.87 -7.31 8.23
N ASP A 42 -30.92 -7.95 8.91
CA ASP A 42 -30.79 -7.85 10.36
C ASP A 42 -30.36 -6.43 10.79
N ARG A 43 -29.55 -5.76 9.96
CA ARG A 43 -29.12 -4.38 10.13
C ARG A 43 -29.08 -3.68 8.78
N THR A 44 -29.52 -2.41 8.76
CA THR A 44 -29.46 -1.55 7.58
C THR A 44 -28.59 -0.33 7.87
N ILE A 45 -27.72 0.00 6.93
CA ILE A 45 -26.90 1.23 6.92
C ILE A 45 -27.43 2.13 5.81
N ASP A 46 -27.85 3.33 6.18
CA ASP A 46 -28.23 4.36 5.23
C ASP A 46 -26.98 5.13 4.80
N LEU A 47 -26.70 5.13 3.50
CA LEU A 47 -25.55 5.81 2.92
C LEU A 47 -25.82 7.29 2.63
N GLU A 48 -27.05 7.78 2.80
CA GLU A 48 -27.41 9.20 2.64
C GLU A 48 -26.86 9.84 1.33
N GLY A 49 -26.88 9.09 0.23
CA GLY A 49 -26.34 9.51 -1.07
C GLY A 49 -24.82 9.35 -1.25
N MET A 50 -24.10 8.95 -0.22
CA MET A 50 -22.65 8.71 -0.29
C MET A 50 -22.28 7.63 -1.30
N LEU A 51 -21.03 7.65 -1.74
CA LEU A 51 -20.44 6.62 -2.58
C LEU A 51 -19.83 5.51 -1.69
N LEU A 52 -20.31 4.30 -1.83
CA LEU A 52 -19.72 3.10 -1.26
C LEU A 52 -18.73 2.51 -2.28
N ALA A 53 -17.49 2.36 -1.88
CA ALA A 53 -16.41 1.78 -2.67
C ALA A 53 -15.74 0.62 -1.92
N PRO A 54 -14.95 -0.22 -2.59
CA PRO A 54 -14.05 -1.14 -1.89
C PRO A 54 -13.13 -0.36 -0.97
N GLY A 55 -12.87 -0.89 0.22
CA GLY A 55 -11.93 -0.30 1.17
C GLY A 55 -10.51 -0.21 0.61
N PHE A 56 -9.77 0.77 1.06
CA PHE A 56 -8.42 1.03 0.56
C PHE A 56 -7.44 -0.01 1.09
N ILE A 57 -6.48 -0.36 0.24
CA ILE A 57 -5.40 -1.31 0.53
C ILE A 57 -4.08 -0.55 0.38
N ASP A 58 -3.34 -0.45 1.47
CA ASP A 58 -2.06 0.25 1.49
C ASP A 58 -0.91 -0.74 1.66
N THR A 59 -0.03 -0.79 0.67
CA THR A 59 1.09 -1.74 0.65
C THR A 59 2.36 -1.20 1.31
N GLN A 60 2.33 0.04 1.79
CA GLN A 60 3.50 0.69 2.40
C GLN A 60 3.08 1.63 3.53
N VAL A 61 3.10 1.12 4.77
CA VAL A 61 2.70 1.85 5.99
C VAL A 61 3.76 1.66 7.07
N ASN A 62 4.64 2.65 7.24
CA ASN A 62 5.72 2.59 8.21
C ASN A 62 5.23 2.88 9.63
N GLY A 63 4.16 3.69 9.75
CA GLY A 63 3.63 4.11 11.04
C GLY A 63 2.25 4.74 10.94
N GLY A 64 1.74 5.15 12.09
CA GLY A 64 0.46 5.84 12.26
C GLY A 64 0.10 5.91 13.74
N GLY A 65 -0.74 6.90 14.12
CA GLY A 65 -1.19 7.06 15.51
C GLY A 65 -0.07 7.33 16.51
N GLY A 66 1.03 7.95 16.07
CA GLY A 66 2.21 8.20 16.90
C GLY A 66 3.20 7.03 16.99
N VAL A 67 2.93 5.91 16.29
CA VAL A 67 3.72 4.67 16.36
C VAL A 67 4.52 4.48 15.06
N LEU A 68 5.82 4.19 15.18
CA LEU A 68 6.66 3.70 14.09
C LEU A 68 6.88 2.19 14.26
N PHE A 69 6.66 1.40 13.22
CA PHE A 69 6.75 -0.05 13.31
C PHE A 69 8.18 -0.55 13.65
N ASN A 70 9.22 0.17 13.19
CA ASN A 70 10.61 -0.16 13.52
C ASN A 70 10.95 -0.04 15.00
N ASP A 71 10.35 0.92 15.73
CA ASP A 71 10.69 1.16 17.12
C ASP A 71 10.32 -0.02 18.02
N GLU A 72 9.14 -0.59 17.77
CA GLU A 72 8.63 -1.75 18.50
C GLU A 72 7.81 -2.65 17.58
N PRO A 73 8.45 -3.59 16.85
CA PRO A 73 7.70 -4.56 16.04
C PRO A 73 6.90 -5.51 16.95
N SER A 74 5.64 -5.15 17.23
CA SER A 74 4.74 -5.89 18.11
C SER A 74 3.32 -5.94 17.54
N VAL A 75 2.49 -6.85 18.04
CA VAL A 75 1.07 -6.96 17.66
C VAL A 75 0.33 -5.68 18.03
N GLU A 76 0.66 -5.10 19.16
CA GLU A 76 0.07 -3.88 19.71
C GLU A 76 0.39 -2.68 18.82
N ALA A 77 1.64 -2.53 18.37
CA ALA A 77 2.05 -1.50 17.41
C ALA A 77 1.30 -1.65 16.08
N ILE A 78 1.22 -2.86 15.53
CA ILE A 78 0.48 -3.14 14.30
C ILE A 78 -1.00 -2.77 14.45
N ALA A 79 -1.62 -3.12 15.57
CA ALA A 79 -3.02 -2.79 15.84
C ALA A 79 -3.25 -1.28 15.97
N ALA A 80 -2.34 -0.56 16.63
CA ALA A 80 -2.40 0.89 16.76
C ALA A 80 -2.27 1.59 15.40
N ILE A 81 -1.29 1.19 14.59
CA ILE A 81 -1.10 1.69 13.23
C ILE A 81 -2.36 1.46 12.39
N GLY A 82 -2.88 0.22 12.35
CA GLY A 82 -4.10 -0.07 11.61
C GLY A 82 -5.30 0.75 12.07
N SER A 83 -5.43 0.97 13.38
CA SER A 83 -6.49 1.81 13.96
C SER A 83 -6.40 3.27 13.51
N ALA A 84 -5.18 3.81 13.40
CA ALA A 84 -4.95 5.19 12.98
C ALA A 84 -5.30 5.44 11.51
N HIS A 85 -5.19 4.42 10.66
CA HIS A 85 -5.47 4.53 9.22
C HIS A 85 -6.94 4.26 8.85
N ARG A 86 -7.72 3.61 9.71
CA ARG A 86 -9.15 3.29 9.44
C ARG A 86 -10.03 4.51 9.19
N PRO A 87 -9.90 5.63 9.95
CA PRO A 87 -10.70 6.82 9.69
C PRO A 87 -10.48 7.41 8.28
N PHE A 88 -9.39 7.02 7.61
CA PHE A 88 -9.04 7.43 6.27
C PHE A 88 -9.34 6.35 5.20
N GLY A 89 -10.15 5.34 5.56
CA GLY A 89 -10.66 4.34 4.63
C GLY A 89 -9.74 3.16 4.35
N THR A 90 -8.58 3.07 5.01
CA THR A 90 -7.69 1.91 4.88
C THR A 90 -8.29 0.72 5.64
N THR A 91 -8.70 -0.30 4.89
CA THR A 91 -9.28 -1.54 5.42
C THR A 91 -8.29 -2.70 5.43
N ALA A 92 -7.19 -2.54 4.70
CA ALA A 92 -6.15 -3.54 4.61
C ALA A 92 -4.78 -2.89 4.37
N PHE A 93 -3.73 -3.42 4.98
CA PHE A 93 -2.40 -2.83 4.88
C PHE A 93 -1.29 -3.83 5.14
N LEU A 94 -0.08 -3.47 4.71
CA LEU A 94 1.18 -4.11 5.09
C LEU A 94 1.93 -3.17 6.04
N PRO A 95 2.05 -3.48 7.35
CA PRO A 95 3.02 -2.77 8.18
C PRO A 95 4.40 -2.92 7.55
N THR A 96 5.08 -1.78 7.39
CA THR A 96 6.35 -1.69 6.66
C THR A 96 7.49 -1.48 7.64
N LEU A 97 8.48 -2.39 7.57
CA LEU A 97 9.72 -2.30 8.30
C LEU A 97 10.80 -1.76 7.38
N ILE A 98 11.32 -0.57 7.65
CA ILE A 98 12.48 -0.03 6.94
C ILE A 98 13.77 -0.73 7.40
N SER A 99 14.87 -0.54 6.67
CA SER A 99 16.17 -1.19 6.94
C SER A 99 16.54 -1.21 8.40
N ASP A 100 16.82 -2.40 8.94
CA ASP A 100 17.23 -2.62 10.31
C ASP A 100 18.10 -3.89 10.43
N ASP A 101 18.56 -4.22 11.64
CA ASP A 101 19.25 -5.47 11.93
C ASP A 101 18.35 -6.67 11.61
N LEU A 102 18.90 -7.76 11.10
CA LEU A 102 18.10 -8.95 10.75
C LEU A 102 17.33 -9.51 11.95
N SER A 103 17.83 -9.32 13.17
CA SER A 103 17.10 -9.71 14.38
C SER A 103 15.81 -8.89 14.58
N VAL A 104 15.77 -7.63 14.13
CA VAL A 104 14.56 -6.81 14.11
C VAL A 104 13.60 -7.30 13.02
N VAL A 105 14.13 -7.63 11.84
CA VAL A 105 13.34 -8.20 10.75
C VAL A 105 12.65 -9.51 11.19
N VAL A 106 13.36 -10.40 11.87
CA VAL A 106 12.78 -11.64 12.41
C VAL A 106 11.66 -11.36 13.41
N ARG A 107 11.85 -10.38 14.33
CA ARG A 107 10.81 -10.00 15.27
C ARG A 107 9.59 -9.40 14.57
N ALA A 108 9.79 -8.59 13.53
CA ALA A 108 8.70 -8.00 12.75
C ALA A 108 7.88 -9.07 12.00
N ILE A 109 8.53 -10.05 11.38
CA ILE A 109 7.88 -11.20 10.75
C ILE A 109 7.03 -11.96 11.77
N GLU A 110 7.58 -12.23 12.95
CA GLU A 110 6.87 -12.94 14.02
C GLU A 110 5.70 -12.12 14.58
N ALA A 111 5.87 -10.80 14.77
CA ALA A 111 4.80 -9.91 15.20
C ALA A 111 3.63 -9.90 14.22
N VAL A 112 3.91 -9.85 12.91
CA VAL A 112 2.88 -9.91 11.87
C VAL A 112 2.19 -11.26 11.85
N ARG A 113 2.93 -12.36 11.97
CA ARG A 113 2.35 -13.69 12.07
C ARG A 113 1.35 -13.78 13.22
N GLN A 114 1.74 -13.31 14.40
CA GLN A 114 0.88 -13.27 15.59
C GLN A 114 -0.32 -12.32 15.41
N ALA A 115 -0.12 -11.16 14.77
CA ALA A 115 -1.21 -10.23 14.50
C ALA A 115 -2.28 -10.87 13.59
N ILE A 116 -1.88 -11.61 12.56
CA ILE A 116 -2.79 -12.33 11.67
C ILE A 116 -3.50 -13.47 12.44
N GLU A 117 -2.78 -14.25 13.22
CA GLU A 117 -3.35 -15.34 14.04
C GLU A 117 -4.37 -14.84 15.06
N ARG A 118 -4.11 -13.68 15.69
CA ARG A 118 -5.04 -13.03 16.63
C ARG A 118 -6.19 -12.31 15.94
N GLY A 119 -6.19 -12.24 14.60
CA GLY A 119 -7.23 -11.57 13.82
C GLY A 119 -7.22 -10.05 13.94
N VAL A 120 -6.05 -9.44 14.08
CA VAL A 120 -5.91 -7.97 14.06
C VAL A 120 -6.50 -7.44 12.73
N PRO A 121 -7.51 -6.55 12.78
CA PRO A 121 -8.23 -6.15 11.59
C PRO A 121 -7.34 -5.43 10.57
N GLY A 122 -7.45 -5.82 9.30
CA GLY A 122 -6.78 -5.16 8.18
C GLY A 122 -5.35 -5.60 7.89
N VAL A 123 -4.72 -6.39 8.75
CA VAL A 123 -3.36 -6.88 8.51
C VAL A 123 -3.37 -7.95 7.42
N LEU A 124 -2.69 -7.70 6.29
CA LEU A 124 -2.59 -8.65 5.17
C LEU A 124 -1.27 -9.42 5.16
N GLY A 125 -0.25 -8.93 5.83
CA GLY A 125 1.09 -9.47 5.79
C GLY A 125 2.10 -8.42 6.23
N ILE A 126 3.32 -8.48 5.69
CA ILE A 126 4.42 -7.56 5.99
C ILE A 126 5.04 -7.01 4.70
N HIS A 127 5.47 -5.75 4.74
CA HIS A 127 6.39 -5.19 3.78
C HIS A 127 7.76 -4.97 4.47
N ILE A 128 8.80 -5.58 3.93
CA ILE A 128 10.18 -5.44 4.40
C ILE A 128 10.91 -4.55 3.39
N GLU A 129 11.14 -3.29 3.73
CA GLU A 129 11.80 -2.31 2.90
C GLU A 129 13.29 -2.22 3.23
N GLY A 130 14.07 -3.02 2.55
CA GLY A 130 15.49 -3.24 2.86
C GLY A 130 15.69 -4.33 3.92
N PRO A 131 16.89 -4.47 4.49
CA PRO A 131 18.12 -3.64 4.34
C PRO A 131 18.95 -3.91 3.06
N PHE A 132 18.41 -4.54 2.07
CA PHE A 132 19.10 -4.96 0.85
C PHE A 132 19.05 -3.88 -0.22
N LEU A 133 19.43 -2.65 0.14
CA LEU A 133 19.27 -1.44 -0.65
C LEU A 133 20.61 -0.89 -1.12
N SER A 134 20.58 -0.05 -2.16
CA SER A 134 21.74 0.71 -2.62
C SER A 134 22.09 1.82 -1.62
N ASP A 135 23.36 1.92 -1.24
CA ASP A 135 23.82 3.01 -0.38
C ASP A 135 23.61 4.40 -1.03
N GLU A 136 23.79 4.46 -2.34
CA GLU A 136 23.62 5.69 -3.11
C GLU A 136 22.16 6.16 -3.17
N ARG A 137 21.22 5.25 -2.96
CA ARG A 137 19.77 5.49 -3.03
C ARG A 137 19.06 5.17 -1.73
N ARG A 138 19.77 5.16 -0.61
CA ARG A 138 19.21 4.77 0.69
C ARG A 138 18.14 5.72 1.24
N GLY A 139 18.10 6.97 0.78
CA GLY A 139 17.19 7.95 1.38
C GLY A 139 17.47 8.16 2.87
N VAL A 140 16.46 7.96 3.71
CA VAL A 140 16.57 8.10 5.18
C VAL A 140 17.03 6.83 5.87
N HIS A 141 17.20 5.71 5.18
CA HIS A 141 17.68 4.47 5.78
C HIS A 141 19.11 4.61 6.30
N ASP A 142 19.39 4.02 7.46
CA ASP A 142 20.73 4.04 8.06
C ASP A 142 21.69 3.16 7.22
N ALA A 143 22.76 3.80 6.73
CA ALA A 143 23.79 3.12 5.93
C ALA A 143 24.42 1.94 6.68
N SER A 144 24.53 1.99 8.01
CA SER A 144 25.11 0.93 8.82
C SER A 144 24.28 -0.36 8.83
N LYS A 145 23.00 -0.28 8.44
CA LYS A 145 22.08 -1.42 8.36
C LYS A 145 22.08 -2.08 6.99
N LEU A 146 22.56 -1.38 5.96
CA LEU A 146 22.51 -1.88 4.58
C LEU A 146 23.42 -3.07 4.37
N ARG A 147 22.94 -4.04 3.58
CA ARG A 147 23.66 -5.27 3.31
C ARG A 147 23.25 -5.89 1.97
N THR A 148 24.04 -6.83 1.51
CA THR A 148 23.70 -7.69 0.37
C THR A 148 22.73 -8.77 0.81
N LEU A 149 21.76 -9.10 -0.03
CA LEU A 149 20.84 -10.22 0.19
C LEU A 149 21.54 -11.52 -0.23
N ASP A 150 21.86 -12.33 0.75
CA ASP A 150 22.45 -13.65 0.63
C ASP A 150 21.41 -14.77 0.86
N GLU A 151 21.85 -16.03 0.75
CA GLU A 151 20.98 -17.19 0.92
C GLU A 151 20.40 -17.30 2.35
N ASP A 152 21.12 -16.87 3.37
CA ASP A 152 20.64 -16.98 4.76
C ASP A 152 19.58 -15.92 5.05
N ALA A 153 19.77 -14.70 4.57
CA ALA A 153 18.74 -13.68 4.61
C ALA A 153 17.52 -14.08 3.75
N MET A 154 17.72 -14.68 2.59
CA MET A 154 16.63 -15.22 1.77
C MET A 154 15.79 -16.25 2.54
N LYS A 155 16.41 -17.20 3.24
CA LYS A 155 15.69 -18.20 4.05
C LYS A 155 14.80 -17.56 5.11
N MET A 156 15.24 -16.46 5.72
CA MET A 156 14.45 -15.68 6.67
C MET A 156 13.22 -15.06 6.00
N LEU A 157 13.39 -14.45 4.82
CA LEU A 157 12.32 -13.77 4.09
C LEU A 157 11.23 -14.71 3.56
N ILE A 158 11.54 -15.98 3.31
CA ILE A 158 10.56 -17.00 2.91
C ILE A 158 9.81 -17.64 4.09
N THR A 159 10.10 -17.23 5.33
CA THR A 159 9.39 -17.72 6.51
C THR A 159 7.92 -17.33 6.42
N PRO A 160 6.98 -18.30 6.51
CA PRO A 160 5.55 -17.99 6.39
C PRO A 160 5.07 -17.05 7.48
N THR A 161 4.39 -15.98 7.09
CA THR A 161 3.73 -15.03 8.00
C THR A 161 2.26 -15.34 8.22
N GLY A 162 1.69 -16.28 7.49
CA GLY A 162 0.25 -16.51 7.39
C GLY A 162 -0.47 -15.52 6.46
N GLY A 163 0.27 -14.56 5.89
CA GLY A 163 -0.19 -13.54 4.96
C GLY A 163 0.81 -13.32 3.83
N VAL A 164 0.75 -12.13 3.25
CA VAL A 164 1.65 -11.71 2.17
C VAL A 164 2.99 -11.27 2.76
N THR A 165 4.09 -11.71 2.18
CA THR A 165 5.41 -11.11 2.38
C THR A 165 5.80 -10.33 1.13
N MET A 166 5.99 -9.02 1.26
CA MET A 166 6.55 -8.14 0.24
C MET A 166 7.94 -7.69 0.66
N VAL A 167 8.88 -7.70 -0.26
CA VAL A 167 10.26 -7.25 -0.01
C VAL A 167 10.64 -6.21 -1.04
N THR A 168 11.06 -5.03 -0.58
CA THR A 168 11.73 -4.03 -1.42
C THR A 168 13.23 -4.22 -1.32
N LEU A 169 13.87 -4.36 -2.47
CA LEU A 169 15.31 -4.54 -2.60
C LEU A 169 15.89 -3.80 -3.82
N ALA A 170 17.16 -3.52 -3.77
CA ALA A 170 17.94 -3.08 -4.90
C ALA A 170 18.47 -4.31 -5.66
N PRO A 171 18.10 -4.54 -6.92
CA PRO A 171 18.52 -5.72 -7.67
C PRO A 171 20.04 -5.92 -7.74
N GLU A 172 20.82 -4.82 -7.75
CA GLU A 172 22.27 -4.84 -7.72
C GLU A 172 22.88 -5.27 -6.38
N ARG A 173 22.02 -5.46 -5.34
CA ARG A 173 22.43 -5.93 -4.00
C ARG A 173 22.13 -7.41 -3.79
N THR A 174 21.81 -8.13 -4.86
CA THR A 174 21.51 -9.57 -4.84
C THR A 174 21.76 -10.18 -6.22
N THR A 175 21.26 -11.39 -6.45
CA THR A 175 21.37 -12.08 -7.74
C THR A 175 19.98 -12.42 -8.30
N PRO A 176 19.83 -12.55 -9.63
CA PRO A 176 18.57 -13.03 -10.22
C PRO A 176 18.13 -14.39 -9.69
N ALA A 177 19.08 -15.26 -9.31
CA ALA A 177 18.77 -16.56 -8.73
C ALA A 177 18.06 -16.46 -7.37
N ILE A 178 18.50 -15.55 -6.50
CA ILE A 178 17.87 -15.29 -5.20
C ILE A 178 16.50 -14.62 -5.41
N ILE A 179 16.38 -13.67 -6.34
CA ILE A 179 15.10 -13.04 -6.67
C ILE A 179 14.09 -14.10 -7.13
N ARG A 180 14.51 -15.02 -7.99
CA ARG A 180 13.67 -16.14 -8.46
C ARG A 180 13.24 -17.04 -7.31
N ALA A 181 14.16 -17.41 -6.43
CA ALA A 181 13.84 -18.24 -5.25
C ALA A 181 12.82 -17.56 -4.32
N LEU A 182 12.95 -16.25 -4.08
CA LEU A 182 11.94 -15.47 -3.34
C LEU A 182 10.57 -15.48 -4.05
N SER A 183 10.57 -15.21 -5.35
CA SER A 183 9.32 -15.17 -6.14
C SER A 183 8.64 -16.55 -6.19
N ASP A 184 9.40 -17.62 -6.37
CA ASP A 184 8.90 -19.01 -6.40
C ASP A 184 8.35 -19.44 -5.03
N ALA A 185 8.92 -18.92 -3.94
CA ALA A 185 8.41 -19.08 -2.58
C ALA A 185 7.17 -18.24 -2.27
N GLY A 186 6.69 -17.44 -3.23
CA GLY A 186 5.48 -16.64 -3.08
C GLY A 186 5.72 -15.22 -2.53
N VAL A 187 6.96 -14.84 -2.23
CA VAL A 187 7.32 -13.48 -1.82
C VAL A 187 7.11 -12.52 -2.99
N ILE A 188 6.50 -11.38 -2.72
CA ILE A 188 6.36 -10.31 -3.69
C ILE A 188 7.64 -9.47 -3.66
N VAL A 189 8.42 -9.54 -4.73
CA VAL A 189 9.66 -8.77 -4.85
C VAL A 189 9.37 -7.46 -5.57
N SER A 190 9.76 -6.34 -4.95
CA SER A 190 9.66 -5.00 -5.50
C SER A 190 11.06 -4.37 -5.60
N ALA A 191 11.38 -3.76 -6.73
CA ALA A 191 12.61 -2.98 -6.87
C ALA A 191 12.38 -1.57 -6.29
N GLY A 192 13.29 -1.13 -5.45
CA GLY A 192 13.28 0.20 -4.84
C GLY A 192 14.60 0.49 -4.17
N HIS A 193 14.85 1.75 -3.85
CA HIS A 193 16.14 2.19 -3.28
C HIS A 193 17.34 1.63 -4.06
N THR A 194 17.26 1.75 -5.39
CA THR A 194 18.17 1.10 -6.33
C THR A 194 18.85 2.11 -7.23
N ASN A 195 20.13 1.93 -7.46
CA ASN A 195 20.89 2.67 -8.46
C ASN A 195 21.16 1.84 -9.73
N ALA A 196 20.47 0.70 -9.87
CA ALA A 196 20.61 -0.18 -11.01
C ALA A 196 20.33 0.57 -12.34
N THR A 197 21.08 0.22 -13.36
CA THR A 197 20.83 0.62 -14.74
C THR A 197 19.62 -0.12 -15.31
N PHE A 198 19.14 0.33 -16.46
CA PHE A 198 18.06 -0.35 -17.18
C PHE A 198 18.43 -1.79 -17.49
N ASP A 199 19.64 -2.04 -17.96
CA ASP A 199 20.13 -3.39 -18.35
C ASP A 199 20.29 -4.33 -17.13
N GLU A 200 20.71 -3.81 -15.97
CA GLU A 200 20.82 -4.58 -14.73
C GLU A 200 19.44 -5.00 -14.19
N LEU A 201 18.40 -4.25 -14.50
CA LEU A 201 17.02 -4.57 -14.08
C LEU A 201 16.36 -5.67 -14.91
N GLN A 202 16.74 -5.86 -16.18
CA GLN A 202 16.10 -6.85 -17.04
C GLN A 202 16.19 -8.28 -16.46
N PRO A 203 17.37 -8.80 -16.06
CA PRO A 203 17.46 -10.12 -15.43
C PRO A 203 16.66 -10.25 -14.12
N ALA A 204 16.52 -9.15 -13.38
CA ALA A 204 15.74 -9.14 -12.15
C ALA A 204 14.22 -9.20 -12.43
N LEU A 205 13.75 -8.48 -13.45
CA LEU A 205 12.35 -8.56 -13.91
C LEU A 205 12.03 -9.97 -14.43
N ASP A 206 12.91 -10.57 -15.23
CA ASP A 206 12.78 -11.94 -15.72
C ASP A 206 12.82 -12.98 -14.57
N ALA A 207 13.50 -12.65 -13.46
CA ALA A 207 13.56 -13.46 -12.26
C ALA A 207 12.34 -13.32 -11.35
N GLY A 208 11.46 -12.35 -11.58
CA GLY A 208 10.20 -12.23 -10.83
C GLY A 208 10.05 -10.96 -10.01
N VAL A 209 10.85 -9.93 -10.24
CA VAL A 209 10.52 -8.59 -9.73
C VAL A 209 9.14 -8.20 -10.25
N ARG A 210 8.19 -8.05 -9.32
CA ARG A 210 6.79 -7.81 -9.63
C ARG A 210 6.42 -6.34 -9.64
N GLY A 211 7.13 -5.51 -8.87
CA GLY A 211 6.80 -4.10 -8.73
C GLY A 211 8.00 -3.19 -8.53
N PHE A 212 7.69 -1.89 -8.50
CA PHE A 212 8.61 -0.81 -8.17
C PHE A 212 8.01 -0.02 -7.02
N THR A 213 8.73 0.08 -5.92
CA THR A 213 8.33 0.78 -4.71
C THR A 213 8.42 2.28 -4.94
N HIS A 214 7.39 3.05 -4.53
CA HIS A 214 7.31 4.52 -4.59
C HIS A 214 8.08 5.13 -5.81
N LEU A 215 7.62 4.76 -7.01
CA LEU A 215 8.24 5.12 -8.31
C LEU A 215 8.76 6.57 -8.33
N PHE A 216 9.95 6.79 -8.87
CA PHE A 216 10.77 8.00 -8.92
C PHE A 216 11.59 8.26 -7.65
N ASN A 217 11.14 7.82 -6.48
CA ASN A 217 11.80 8.09 -5.21
C ASN A 217 12.93 7.09 -4.96
N ALA A 218 14.08 7.60 -4.55
CA ALA A 218 15.24 6.80 -4.18
C ALA A 218 15.62 5.73 -5.24
N MET A 219 15.61 6.09 -6.54
CA MET A 219 16.02 5.20 -7.63
C MET A 219 16.73 5.95 -8.76
N SER A 220 17.42 5.21 -9.65
CA SER A 220 18.03 5.78 -10.83
C SER A 220 16.97 6.36 -11.76
N GLN A 221 17.16 7.61 -12.17
CA GLN A 221 16.18 8.40 -12.90
C GLN A 221 16.22 8.13 -14.41
N LEU A 222 15.11 8.47 -15.09
CA LEU A 222 15.01 8.38 -16.55
C LEU A 222 15.88 9.44 -17.21
N GLY A 223 17.01 9.01 -17.75
CA GLY A 223 17.90 9.84 -18.54
C GLY A 223 17.81 9.56 -20.04
N ASN A 224 18.40 10.43 -20.85
CA ASN A 224 18.38 10.32 -22.31
C ASN A 224 19.31 9.24 -22.88
N ARG A 225 20.25 8.74 -22.11
CA ARG A 225 21.22 7.68 -22.51
C ARG A 225 21.17 6.47 -21.59
N GLU A 226 20.71 6.64 -20.36
CA GLU A 226 20.50 5.61 -19.37
C GLU A 226 19.07 5.77 -18.81
N PRO A 227 18.14 4.87 -19.16
CA PRO A 227 16.77 4.98 -18.70
C PRO A 227 16.60 4.74 -17.18
N GLY A 228 17.53 4.04 -16.55
CA GLY A 228 17.51 3.72 -15.13
C GLY A 228 16.32 2.87 -14.69
N ALA A 229 16.13 2.81 -13.38
CA ALA A 229 15.01 2.07 -12.78
C ALA A 229 13.65 2.68 -13.15
N VAL A 230 13.56 4.00 -13.25
CA VAL A 230 12.33 4.66 -13.69
C VAL A 230 11.96 4.24 -15.10
N GLY A 231 12.93 4.26 -16.04
CA GLY A 231 12.70 3.82 -17.41
C GLY A 231 12.32 2.36 -17.50
N ALA A 232 12.97 1.48 -16.74
CA ALA A 232 12.61 0.05 -16.66
C ALA A 232 11.19 -0.15 -16.14
N ALA A 233 10.80 0.56 -15.08
CA ALA A 233 9.47 0.50 -14.52
C ALA A 233 8.38 0.91 -15.53
N LEU A 234 8.64 1.98 -16.30
CA LEU A 234 7.69 2.50 -17.27
C LEU A 234 7.61 1.64 -18.55
N ALA A 235 8.73 1.06 -18.98
CA ALA A 235 8.79 0.24 -20.17
C ALA A 235 8.27 -1.19 -19.96
N HIS A 236 8.44 -1.77 -18.78
CA HIS A 236 8.00 -3.14 -18.49
C HIS A 236 6.49 -3.19 -18.25
N THR A 237 5.73 -3.76 -19.17
CA THR A 237 4.25 -3.70 -19.20
C THR A 237 3.57 -4.42 -18.04
N GLU A 238 4.15 -5.50 -17.52
CA GLU A 238 3.52 -6.37 -16.52
C GLU A 238 3.86 -6.02 -15.07
N SER A 239 4.97 -5.27 -14.84
CA SER A 239 5.31 -4.83 -13.49
C SER A 239 4.35 -3.75 -12.98
N TRP A 240 4.26 -3.65 -11.66
CA TRP A 240 3.46 -2.67 -10.96
C TRP A 240 4.33 -1.51 -10.47
N ALA A 241 3.71 -0.38 -10.13
CA ALA A 241 4.43 0.73 -9.51
C ALA A 241 3.57 1.41 -8.44
N GLY A 242 4.12 1.58 -7.25
CA GLY A 242 3.54 2.39 -6.18
C GLY A 242 3.75 3.87 -6.44
N LEU A 243 2.72 4.68 -6.21
CA LEU A 243 2.77 6.14 -6.35
C LEU A 243 2.43 6.81 -5.02
N ILE A 244 3.30 7.70 -4.55
CA ILE A 244 3.01 8.65 -3.47
C ILE A 244 2.48 9.92 -4.13
N VAL A 245 1.21 10.24 -3.92
CA VAL A 245 0.55 11.39 -4.54
C VAL A 245 0.25 12.43 -3.47
N ASP A 246 1.31 13.02 -2.90
CA ASP A 246 1.24 14.03 -1.85
C ASP A 246 1.56 15.46 -2.34
N GLY A 247 2.07 15.58 -3.57
CA GLY A 247 2.49 16.86 -4.16
C GLY A 247 3.92 17.29 -3.81
N TYR A 248 4.64 16.50 -3.01
CA TYR A 248 6.00 16.79 -2.56
C TYR A 248 7.03 15.78 -3.08
N HIS A 249 6.72 14.48 -3.01
CA HIS A 249 7.62 13.41 -3.44
C HIS A 249 7.86 13.43 -4.95
N VAL A 250 6.81 13.64 -5.73
CA VAL A 250 6.90 13.67 -7.20
C VAL A 250 6.00 14.79 -7.73
N HIS A 251 6.55 15.61 -8.61
CA HIS A 251 5.78 16.66 -9.26
C HIS A 251 4.61 16.07 -10.07
N SER A 252 3.42 16.69 -9.98
CA SER A 252 2.20 16.16 -10.60
C SER A 252 2.33 15.90 -12.10
N GLU A 253 3.02 16.77 -12.85
CA GLU A 253 3.23 16.56 -14.29
C GLU A 253 4.11 15.34 -14.58
N VAL A 254 5.08 15.02 -13.71
CA VAL A 254 5.90 13.80 -13.83
C VAL A 254 5.04 12.55 -13.63
N LEU A 255 4.14 12.56 -12.64
CA LEU A 255 3.16 11.48 -12.43
C LEU A 255 2.19 11.35 -13.61
N LYS A 256 1.71 12.47 -14.18
CA LYS A 256 0.87 12.44 -15.39
C LYS A 256 1.59 11.83 -16.59
N ILE A 257 2.89 12.09 -16.75
CA ILE A 257 3.71 11.47 -17.80
C ILE A 257 3.79 9.95 -17.55
N ALA A 258 4.06 9.53 -16.33
CA ALA A 258 4.12 8.10 -15.98
C ALA A 258 2.80 7.38 -16.29
N LEU A 259 1.66 7.98 -15.91
CA LEU A 259 0.32 7.44 -16.17
C LEU A 259 -0.03 7.33 -17.67
N ARG A 260 0.67 8.08 -18.54
CA ARG A 260 0.55 7.97 -20.00
C ARG A 260 1.52 6.96 -20.61
N ALA A 261 2.67 6.76 -19.96
CA ALA A 261 3.74 5.89 -20.45
C ALA A 261 3.49 4.41 -20.21
N LYS A 262 2.70 4.06 -19.17
CA LYS A 262 2.43 2.70 -18.76
C LYS A 262 0.93 2.46 -18.58
N ARG A 263 0.48 1.22 -18.70
CA ARG A 263 -0.90 0.83 -18.41
C ARG A 263 -1.30 1.29 -17.00
N ARG A 264 -2.42 2.00 -16.90
CA ARG A 264 -2.86 2.60 -15.63
C ARG A 264 -3.27 1.56 -14.58
N ASP A 265 -3.73 0.39 -15.01
CA ASP A 265 -4.04 -0.74 -14.14
C ASP A 265 -2.79 -1.43 -13.54
N ARG A 266 -1.62 -0.89 -13.79
CA ARG A 266 -0.33 -1.29 -13.18
C ARG A 266 0.23 -0.24 -12.22
N PHE A 267 -0.57 0.77 -11.89
CA PHE A 267 -0.23 1.71 -10.83
C PHE A 267 -1.14 1.49 -9.61
N MET A 268 -0.56 1.64 -8.43
CA MET A 268 -1.29 1.61 -7.16
C MET A 268 -0.88 2.81 -6.32
N LEU A 269 -1.83 3.31 -5.52
CA LEU A 269 -1.53 4.35 -4.54
C LEU A 269 -0.93 3.71 -3.29
N VAL A 270 0.06 4.37 -2.73
CA VAL A 270 0.67 4.02 -1.44
C VAL A 270 0.78 5.29 -0.60
N SER A 271 0.66 5.16 0.70
CA SER A 271 0.81 6.32 1.58
C SER A 271 2.27 6.59 1.91
N ASP A 272 3.07 5.56 2.08
CA ASP A 272 4.40 5.66 2.71
C ASP A 272 4.33 6.39 4.06
N ALA A 273 3.23 6.12 4.78
CA ALA A 273 2.81 6.86 5.96
C ALA A 273 3.76 6.66 7.14
N MET A 274 4.00 7.76 7.85
CA MET A 274 4.81 7.83 9.05
C MET A 274 3.94 8.00 10.32
N PRO A 275 4.51 8.01 11.53
CA PRO A 275 3.79 8.13 12.81
C PRO A 275 2.80 9.29 12.90
N SER A 276 3.00 10.35 12.14
CA SER A 276 2.17 11.55 12.16
C SER A 276 0.76 11.35 11.58
N VAL A 277 0.52 10.31 10.77
CA VAL A 277 -0.82 10.04 10.23
C VAL A 277 -1.74 9.54 11.35
N GLY A 278 -2.89 10.19 11.50
CA GLY A 278 -3.85 9.87 12.55
C GLY A 278 -3.43 10.29 13.98
N ALA A 279 -2.40 11.15 14.10
CA ALA A 279 -1.95 11.69 15.38
C ALA A 279 -1.44 13.14 15.26
N GLU A 280 -1.51 13.90 16.35
CA GLU A 280 -0.93 15.24 16.43
C GLU A 280 0.56 15.17 16.79
N VAL A 281 1.36 14.50 15.94
CA VAL A 281 2.80 14.37 16.13
C VAL A 281 3.50 15.38 15.22
N LYS A 282 4.31 16.26 15.80
CA LYS A 282 5.10 17.26 15.07
C LYS A 282 6.56 16.84 14.86
N GLU A 283 7.06 15.97 15.70
CA GLU A 283 8.42 15.46 15.64
C GLU A 283 8.44 13.99 16.07
N PHE A 284 9.26 13.19 15.42
CA PHE A 284 9.55 11.81 15.80
C PHE A 284 10.99 11.46 15.38
N ARG A 285 11.44 10.26 15.70
CA ARG A 285 12.78 9.83 15.30
C ARG A 285 12.73 8.62 14.41
N ILE A 286 13.59 8.57 13.40
CA ILE A 286 13.88 7.39 12.60
C ILE A 286 15.34 7.04 12.88
N GLN A 287 15.57 5.91 13.56
CA GLN A 287 16.92 5.41 13.88
C GLN A 287 17.82 6.50 14.49
N GLY A 288 17.26 7.27 15.42
CA GLY A 288 17.94 8.37 16.15
C GLY A 288 17.93 9.72 15.45
N ARG A 289 17.66 9.80 14.14
CA ARG A 289 17.54 11.05 13.39
C ARG A 289 16.22 11.75 13.70
N LEU A 290 16.26 13.03 13.99
CA LEU A 290 15.06 13.84 14.19
C LEU A 290 14.35 14.07 12.87
N ILE A 291 13.04 13.83 12.87
CA ILE A 291 12.14 14.06 11.74
C ILE A 291 11.08 15.06 12.19
N THR A 292 10.84 16.07 11.37
CA THR A 292 9.88 17.14 11.65
C THR A 292 8.72 17.11 10.64
N VAL A 293 7.53 17.30 11.15
CA VAL A 293 6.31 17.47 10.33
C VAL A 293 6.12 18.97 10.06
N ASP A 294 6.38 19.39 8.82
CA ASP A 294 6.25 20.77 8.35
C ASP A 294 5.06 20.89 7.38
N GLY A 295 3.88 21.24 7.91
CA GLY A 295 2.62 21.16 7.18
C GLY A 295 2.31 19.72 6.81
N ASP A 296 2.17 19.45 5.50
CA ASP A 296 1.94 18.10 4.96
C ASP A 296 3.25 17.39 4.55
N ARG A 297 4.42 17.99 4.82
CA ARG A 297 5.72 17.38 4.53
C ARG A 297 6.33 16.80 5.79
N ILE A 298 7.09 15.73 5.60
CA ILE A 298 7.93 15.13 6.64
C ILE A 298 9.38 15.21 6.16
N VAL A 299 10.21 15.87 6.94
CA VAL A 299 11.60 16.15 6.58
C VAL A 299 12.57 15.87 7.72
N ASP A 300 13.78 15.46 7.38
CA ASP A 300 14.89 15.40 8.32
C ASP A 300 15.56 16.79 8.49
N ASP A 301 16.59 16.84 9.32
CA ASP A 301 17.37 18.04 9.64
C ASP A 301 18.15 18.61 8.43
N GLU A 302 18.31 17.82 7.37
CA GLU A 302 18.89 18.27 6.09
C GLU A 302 17.82 18.68 5.06
N GLY A 303 16.54 18.63 5.43
CA GLY A 303 15.41 18.97 4.55
C GLY A 303 15.04 17.87 3.53
N ARG A 304 15.54 16.64 3.70
CA ARG A 304 15.18 15.50 2.86
C ARG A 304 13.85 14.91 3.33
N LEU A 305 13.02 14.50 2.38
CA LEU A 305 11.77 13.79 2.67
C LEU A 305 12.07 12.45 3.36
N ALA A 306 11.26 12.13 4.37
CA ALA A 306 11.41 10.98 5.26
C ALA A 306 10.09 10.23 5.41
N GLY A 307 9.59 9.63 4.32
CA GLY A 307 8.24 9.14 4.21
C GLY A 307 7.21 10.26 4.11
N ALA A 308 5.92 9.99 4.23
CA ALA A 308 4.86 10.94 3.96
C ALA A 308 3.88 11.15 5.13
N HIS A 309 3.31 12.36 5.22
CA HIS A 309 2.12 12.66 6.00
C HIS A 309 0.89 12.52 5.10
N LEU A 310 0.70 11.32 4.55
CA LEU A 310 -0.33 11.03 3.57
C LEU A 310 -1.18 9.85 4.04
N ASP A 311 -2.49 10.02 4.05
CA ASP A 311 -3.45 8.93 4.18
C ASP A 311 -4.02 8.50 2.82
N MET A 312 -4.65 7.32 2.75
CA MET A 312 -5.16 6.80 1.48
C MET A 312 -6.32 7.61 0.90
N ALA A 313 -7.17 8.23 1.73
CA ALA A 313 -8.22 9.14 1.23
C ALA A 313 -7.59 10.40 0.62
N GLY A 314 -6.54 10.93 1.25
CA GLY A 314 -5.71 12.01 0.71
C GLY A 314 -5.08 11.64 -0.62
N ALA A 315 -4.49 10.45 -0.71
CA ALA A 315 -3.91 9.94 -1.95
C ALA A 315 -4.94 9.85 -3.09
N VAL A 316 -6.15 9.34 -2.81
CA VAL A 316 -7.25 9.30 -3.79
C VAL A 316 -7.68 10.71 -4.21
N ARG A 317 -7.93 11.64 -3.25
CA ARG A 317 -8.29 13.04 -3.56
C ARG A 317 -7.25 13.72 -4.43
N ASN A 318 -5.98 13.57 -4.08
CA ASN A 318 -4.86 14.17 -4.81
C ASN A 318 -4.76 13.58 -6.23
N THR A 319 -4.97 12.27 -6.38
CA THR A 319 -4.97 11.60 -7.69
C THR A 319 -6.05 12.17 -8.62
N VAL A 320 -7.25 12.43 -8.08
CA VAL A 320 -8.32 13.06 -8.87
C VAL A 320 -8.00 14.53 -9.15
N ASN A 321 -7.60 15.30 -8.14
CA ASN A 321 -7.50 16.75 -8.25
C ASN A 321 -6.20 17.24 -8.92
N MET A 322 -5.08 16.55 -8.71
CA MET A 322 -3.77 16.96 -9.20
C MET A 322 -3.38 16.24 -10.49
N LEU A 323 -3.85 15.01 -10.68
CA LEU A 323 -3.45 14.18 -11.84
C LEU A 323 -4.55 14.06 -12.90
N ASP A 324 -5.73 14.63 -12.67
CA ASP A 324 -6.89 14.55 -13.56
C ASP A 324 -7.32 13.09 -13.88
N VAL A 325 -7.07 12.18 -12.93
CA VAL A 325 -7.47 10.78 -13.05
C VAL A 325 -8.96 10.64 -12.71
N PRO A 326 -9.77 9.94 -13.51
CA PRO A 326 -11.17 9.72 -13.19
C PRO A 326 -11.35 9.04 -11.82
N LEU A 327 -12.37 9.47 -11.05
CA LEU A 327 -12.62 8.98 -9.69
C LEU A 327 -12.64 7.44 -9.59
N ILE A 328 -13.32 6.77 -10.53
CA ILE A 328 -13.42 5.31 -10.56
C ILE A 328 -12.01 4.68 -10.62
N GLU A 329 -11.15 5.25 -11.43
CA GLU A 329 -9.79 4.76 -11.61
C GLU A 329 -8.93 5.03 -10.37
N ALA A 330 -9.00 6.24 -9.78
CA ALA A 330 -8.31 6.57 -8.53
C ALA A 330 -8.71 5.64 -7.38
N LEU A 331 -10.01 5.33 -7.25
CA LEU A 331 -10.50 4.36 -6.28
C LEU A 331 -9.97 2.95 -6.55
N ARG A 332 -9.88 2.53 -7.81
CA ARG A 332 -9.28 1.24 -8.19
C ARG A 332 -7.78 1.19 -7.93
N MET A 333 -7.07 2.29 -8.12
CA MET A 333 -5.65 2.41 -7.75
C MET A 333 -5.43 2.29 -6.23
N ALA A 334 -6.43 2.60 -5.43
CA ALA A 334 -6.38 2.46 -3.98
C ALA A 334 -6.95 1.12 -3.46
N SER A 335 -7.59 0.30 -4.30
CA SER A 335 -8.30 -0.91 -3.83
C SER A 335 -8.07 -2.12 -4.73
N THR A 336 -8.61 -2.10 -5.95
CA THR A 336 -8.58 -3.24 -6.88
C THR A 336 -7.14 -3.58 -7.31
N PHE A 337 -6.38 -2.58 -7.72
CA PHE A 337 -5.05 -2.79 -8.27
C PHE A 337 -4.04 -3.25 -7.21
N PRO A 338 -3.97 -2.67 -5.99
CA PRO A 338 -3.13 -3.24 -4.95
C PRO A 338 -3.57 -4.66 -4.52
N ALA A 339 -4.88 -4.99 -4.53
CA ALA A 339 -5.33 -6.36 -4.29
C ALA A 339 -4.78 -7.35 -5.33
N GLU A 340 -4.81 -6.97 -6.62
CA GLU A 340 -4.24 -7.78 -7.69
C GLU A 340 -2.72 -7.89 -7.59
N PHE A 341 -2.03 -6.80 -7.24
CA PHE A 341 -0.60 -6.81 -6.98
C PHE A 341 -0.24 -7.78 -5.85
N LEU A 342 -1.01 -7.79 -4.76
CA LEU A 342 -0.82 -8.68 -3.62
C LEU A 342 -1.33 -10.11 -3.85
N ARG A 343 -1.80 -10.44 -5.05
CA ARG A 343 -2.40 -11.75 -5.38
C ARG A 343 -3.61 -12.09 -4.49
N ALA A 344 -4.35 -11.06 -4.07
CA ALA A 344 -5.53 -11.15 -3.20
C ALA A 344 -6.83 -10.72 -3.89
N GLY A 345 -6.78 -10.40 -5.19
CA GLY A 345 -7.91 -9.88 -5.97
C GLY A 345 -9.10 -10.83 -6.13
N ASP A 346 -8.92 -12.12 -5.85
CA ASP A 346 -9.98 -13.13 -5.75
C ASP A 346 -10.83 -13.00 -4.47
N ARG A 347 -10.30 -12.36 -3.42
CA ARG A 347 -10.91 -12.29 -2.09
C ARG A 347 -11.33 -10.89 -1.67
N MET A 348 -10.70 -9.85 -2.21
CA MET A 348 -10.89 -8.44 -1.79
C MET A 348 -10.55 -7.44 -2.90
N GLY A 349 -10.86 -6.16 -2.66
CA GLY A 349 -10.53 -5.05 -3.57
C GLY A 349 -11.63 -4.71 -4.57
N ARG A 350 -12.78 -5.39 -4.53
CA ARG A 350 -13.96 -5.14 -5.38
C ARG A 350 -15.25 -5.28 -4.59
N ILE A 351 -16.30 -4.59 -5.02
CA ILE A 351 -17.66 -4.90 -4.59
C ILE A 351 -18.25 -5.92 -5.56
N ALA A 352 -17.98 -7.19 -5.31
CA ALA A 352 -18.42 -8.31 -6.11
C ALA A 352 -18.80 -9.49 -5.20
N ARG A 353 -19.72 -10.34 -5.68
CA ARG A 353 -20.18 -11.51 -4.93
C ARG A 353 -19.00 -12.42 -4.52
N GLY A 354 -19.00 -12.83 -3.26
CA GLY A 354 -17.99 -13.74 -2.71
C GLY A 354 -16.75 -13.03 -2.15
N GLN A 355 -16.60 -11.74 -2.40
CA GLN A 355 -15.49 -10.97 -1.85
C GLN A 355 -15.76 -10.56 -0.39
N ARG A 356 -14.70 -10.38 0.39
CA ARG A 356 -14.77 -9.84 1.75
C ARG A 356 -15.34 -8.42 1.70
N ALA A 357 -16.26 -8.13 2.60
CA ALA A 357 -16.91 -6.83 2.67
C ALA A 357 -16.03 -5.80 3.38
N ASP A 358 -14.91 -5.47 2.76
CA ASP A 358 -14.04 -4.36 3.13
C ASP A 358 -14.47 -3.16 2.31
N LEU A 359 -15.03 -2.17 2.98
CA LEU A 359 -15.78 -1.10 2.34
C LEU A 359 -15.41 0.25 2.93
N VAL A 360 -15.52 1.28 2.10
CA VAL A 360 -15.42 2.68 2.51
C VAL A 360 -16.57 3.48 1.92
N ALA A 361 -17.23 4.30 2.75
CA ALA A 361 -18.20 5.28 2.30
C ALA A 361 -17.55 6.66 2.27
N VAL A 362 -17.66 7.35 1.14
CA VAL A 362 -17.09 8.70 0.94
C VAL A 362 -18.17 9.68 0.51
N ASP A 363 -18.06 10.92 0.99
CA ASP A 363 -18.91 12.02 0.56
C ASP A 363 -18.48 12.60 -0.81
N GLU A 364 -19.14 13.63 -1.29
CA GLU A 364 -18.83 14.30 -2.58
C GLU A 364 -17.44 14.97 -2.61
N ARG A 365 -16.87 15.28 -1.44
CA ARG A 365 -15.52 15.82 -1.31
C ARG A 365 -14.47 14.73 -1.09
N LEU A 366 -14.87 13.46 -1.18
CA LEU A 366 -14.05 12.29 -0.93
C LEU A 366 -13.51 12.20 0.51
N ASN A 367 -14.25 12.78 1.48
CA ASN A 367 -13.98 12.52 2.88
C ASN A 367 -14.62 11.20 3.28
N VAL A 368 -13.89 10.40 4.02
CA VAL A 368 -14.39 9.12 4.55
C VAL A 368 -15.43 9.40 5.63
N ARG A 369 -16.56 8.71 5.54
CA ARG A 369 -17.70 8.81 6.46
C ARG A 369 -18.00 7.51 7.17
N GLY A 370 -17.47 6.41 6.66
CA GLY A 370 -17.58 5.09 7.27
C GLY A 370 -16.59 4.11 6.65
N THR A 371 -16.09 3.21 7.48
CA THR A 371 -15.13 2.16 7.09
C THR A 371 -15.58 0.84 7.70
N TRP A 372 -15.64 -0.21 6.90
CA TRP A 372 -16.02 -1.56 7.33
C TRP A 372 -14.96 -2.56 6.91
N ILE A 373 -14.57 -3.42 7.84
CA ILE A 373 -13.67 -4.56 7.60
C ILE A 373 -14.44 -5.85 7.84
N GLY A 374 -14.60 -6.67 6.79
CA GLY A 374 -15.44 -7.85 6.87
C GLY A 374 -16.88 -7.53 7.30
N GLY A 375 -17.44 -6.42 6.82
CA GLY A 375 -18.78 -5.94 7.13
C GLY A 375 -18.96 -5.39 8.56
N ARG A 376 -17.92 -5.34 9.38
CA ARG A 376 -17.94 -4.72 10.71
C ARG A 376 -17.48 -3.28 10.60
N GLU A 377 -18.27 -2.39 11.15
CA GLU A 377 -17.94 -0.96 11.23
C GLU A 377 -16.81 -0.71 12.23
N ASN A 378 -15.87 0.15 11.87
CA ASN A 378 -14.69 0.46 12.67
C ASN A 378 -14.57 1.98 12.87
#